data_fbc05d436d41b8f0625ba69d58a9a361
#
_entry.id   fbc05d436d41b8f0625ba69d58a9a361
#
_cell.length_a   1.000
_cell.length_b   1.000
_cell.length_c   1.000
_cell.angle_alpha   90.00
_cell.angle_beta   90.00
_cell.angle_gamma   90.00
#
_symmetry.space_group_name_H-M   'P 1'
#
loop_
_entity.id
_entity.type
_entity.pdbx_description
1 polymer ?
#
loop_
_entity_poly.entity_id
_entity_poly.type
_entity_poly.pdbx_seq_one_letter_code
_entity_poly.pdbx_strand_id
1 'polypeptide(L)'
;MKKFLSKKPVKVIIGIICVWAAVVIVCNAVFASIALELQKGVAVCDEWSAADTYTPDYAQSVEAGDEDFKILCLTDIHIRNHATFGASWLGTNFILDTMSRIKLKQLINEAQPDLIIVGGDSVLTAWNDICTQQFADFMDGFEIPWAPVFGNHDYEGRADKAKLAEIYENAEYSLFKCGPEGMNGMGNYIVNITRNGKPVYSLFLMDDGQFRIVDGKVTDGGVNENMIEWYKWAVDGIAETTGNPVPNMAFMHVPVPEYKEVNGEYESGHRGEDSYTAVENEGFFQVFKENNGTHLFAGHDHLNNFISEYDGVKLCYMTKSSYNCNFDFNTLGGTLLTLDKNNNVNTEILEF
;
A
#
# COMPACT_ATOMS: atom_id res chain seq x y z
N MET A 1 23.50 27.74 36.57
CA MET A 1 22.46 28.04 35.61
C MET A 1 22.32 29.54 35.29
N LYS A 2 22.11 30.47 36.28
CA LYS A 2 21.99 31.93 36.05
C LYS A 2 23.18 32.55 35.30
N LYS A 3 24.43 32.15 35.57
CA LYS A 3 25.66 32.69 34.96
C LYS A 3 25.84 32.22 33.47
N PHE A 4 25.26 31.10 33.08
CA PHE A 4 25.29 30.57 31.69
C PHE A 4 24.33 31.35 30.79
N LEU A 5 23.14 31.64 31.28
CA LEU A 5 22.09 32.38 30.55
C LEU A 5 22.40 33.88 30.35
N SER A 6 23.42 34.42 31.03
CA SER A 6 23.81 35.84 30.93
C SER A 6 24.78 36.14 29.76
N LYS A 7 25.36 35.14 29.11
CA LYS A 7 26.32 35.34 28.00
C LYS A 7 25.57 35.81 26.72
N LYS A 8 26.09 36.88 26.08
CA LYS A 8 25.49 37.44 24.84
C LYS A 8 25.13 36.37 23.79
N PRO A 9 25.98 35.40 23.43
CA PRO A 9 25.67 34.40 22.44
C PRO A 9 24.51 33.49 22.88
N VAL A 10 24.39 33.16 24.16
CA VAL A 10 23.28 32.33 24.68
C VAL A 10 21.96 33.06 24.59
N LYS A 11 21.92 34.39 24.86
CA LYS A 11 20.71 35.19 24.69
C LYS A 11 20.26 35.30 23.22
N VAL A 12 21.22 35.39 22.29
CA VAL A 12 20.96 35.39 20.87
C VAL A 12 20.36 34.05 20.40
N ILE A 13 20.94 32.93 20.83
CA ILE A 13 20.44 31.59 20.52
C ILE A 13 19.03 31.40 21.08
N ILE A 14 18.80 31.78 22.37
CA ILE A 14 17.46 31.72 22.96
C ILE A 14 16.46 32.59 22.18
N GLY A 15 16.88 33.79 21.77
CA GLY A 15 16.06 34.69 20.96
C GLY A 15 15.67 34.06 19.62
N ILE A 16 16.61 33.44 18.94
CA ILE A 16 16.37 32.72 17.67
C ILE A 16 15.39 31.55 17.90
N ILE A 17 15.57 30.75 18.94
CA ILE A 17 14.68 29.64 19.30
C ILE A 17 13.26 30.15 19.59
N CYS A 18 13.14 31.27 20.35
CA CYS A 18 11.83 31.85 20.64
C CYS A 18 11.12 32.41 19.40
N VAL A 19 11.87 33.05 18.50
CA VAL A 19 11.32 33.55 17.23
C VAL A 19 10.88 32.37 16.36
N TRP A 20 11.71 31.35 16.27
CA TRP A 20 11.36 30.13 15.52
C TRP A 20 10.14 29.44 16.12
N ALA A 21 10.04 29.26 17.43
CA ALA A 21 8.88 28.70 18.10
C ALA A 21 7.61 29.54 17.87
N ALA A 22 7.72 30.88 17.90
CA ALA A 22 6.59 31.77 17.59
C ALA A 22 6.14 31.65 16.13
N VAL A 23 7.07 31.57 15.18
CA VAL A 23 6.76 31.32 13.76
C VAL A 23 6.04 29.98 13.58
N VAL A 24 6.53 28.92 14.21
CA VAL A 24 5.88 27.59 14.18
C VAL A 24 4.47 27.65 14.75
N ILE A 25 4.27 28.32 15.91
CA ILE A 25 2.94 28.47 16.53
C ILE A 25 1.99 29.25 15.60
N VAL A 26 2.45 30.36 15.02
CA VAL A 26 1.64 31.20 14.12
C VAL A 26 1.30 30.42 12.84
N CYS A 27 2.27 29.74 12.24
CA CYS A 27 2.01 28.89 11.07
C CYS A 27 1.00 27.80 11.40
N ASN A 28 1.13 27.11 12.52
CA ASN A 28 0.16 26.10 12.95
C ASN A 28 -1.24 26.70 13.20
N ALA A 29 -1.32 27.87 13.83
CA ALA A 29 -2.60 28.54 14.06
C ALA A 29 -3.26 29.00 12.75
N VAL A 30 -2.48 29.48 11.78
CA VAL A 30 -2.96 29.84 10.44
C VAL A 30 -3.41 28.61 9.67
N PHE A 31 -2.65 27.52 9.70
CA PHE A 31 -3.06 26.26 9.06
C PHE A 31 -4.27 25.63 9.76
N ALA A 32 -4.36 25.68 11.08
CA ALA A 32 -5.55 25.22 11.80
C ALA A 32 -6.79 26.10 11.58
N SER A 33 -6.62 27.38 11.25
CA SER A 33 -7.72 28.31 10.95
C SER A 33 -8.15 28.27 9.46
N ILE A 34 -7.33 27.77 8.57
CA ILE A 34 -7.76 27.37 7.24
C ILE A 34 -8.65 26.16 7.47
N ALA A 35 -9.97 26.37 7.42
CA ALA A 35 -10.93 25.30 7.60
C ALA A 35 -10.51 24.11 6.74
N LEU A 36 -10.32 22.95 7.36
CA LEU A 36 -10.11 21.69 6.66
C LEU A 36 -11.43 21.35 5.97
N GLU A 37 -11.70 22.04 4.87
CA GLU A 37 -12.87 21.78 4.07
C GLU A 37 -12.72 20.36 3.48
N LEU A 38 -13.72 19.53 3.71
CA LEU A 38 -13.71 18.16 3.19
C LEU A 38 -13.60 18.20 1.67
N GLN A 39 -12.54 17.59 1.14
CA GLN A 39 -12.33 17.43 -0.30
C GLN A 39 -13.04 16.17 -0.76
N LYS A 40 -14.10 16.37 -1.55
CA LYS A 40 -14.87 15.26 -2.14
C LYS A 40 -14.40 15.00 -3.56
N GLY A 41 -14.21 13.71 -3.88
CA GLY A 41 -13.91 13.25 -5.23
C GLY A 41 -15.16 12.93 -6.04
N VAL A 42 -14.95 12.66 -7.31
CA VAL A 42 -15.98 12.26 -8.27
C VAL A 42 -15.79 10.83 -8.78
N ALA A 43 -14.74 10.15 -8.35
CA ALA A 43 -14.54 8.74 -8.67
C ALA A 43 -15.70 7.89 -8.14
N VAL A 44 -16.23 7.05 -8.98
CA VAL A 44 -17.39 6.18 -8.70
C VAL A 44 -17.00 4.75 -9.06
N CYS A 45 -17.30 3.81 -8.18
CA CYS A 45 -17.15 2.40 -8.48
C CYS A 45 -18.15 1.96 -9.55
N ASP A 46 -17.77 0.98 -10.36
CA ASP A 46 -18.60 0.45 -11.42
C ASP A 46 -19.74 -0.40 -10.82
N GLU A 47 -20.93 -0.34 -11.44
CA GLU A 47 -21.98 -1.30 -11.16
C GLU A 47 -21.48 -2.70 -11.54
N TRP A 48 -21.66 -3.66 -10.64
CA TRP A 48 -21.22 -5.03 -10.84
C TRP A 48 -22.22 -6.03 -10.23
N SER A 49 -22.36 -7.16 -10.89
CA SER A 49 -23.11 -8.31 -10.42
C SER A 49 -22.39 -9.60 -10.81
N ALA A 50 -22.45 -10.61 -9.94
CA ALA A 50 -21.95 -11.95 -10.26
C ALA A 50 -22.65 -12.62 -11.46
N ALA A 51 -23.78 -12.08 -11.91
CA ALA A 51 -24.46 -12.52 -13.13
C ALA A 51 -23.88 -11.90 -14.42
N ASP A 52 -23.00 -10.90 -14.30
CA ASP A 52 -22.36 -10.28 -15.46
C ASP A 52 -21.34 -11.22 -16.08
N THR A 53 -21.19 -11.13 -17.39
CA THR A 53 -20.17 -11.90 -18.11
C THR A 53 -18.82 -11.21 -17.97
N TYR A 54 -17.81 -11.94 -17.49
CA TYR A 54 -16.43 -11.43 -17.48
C TYR A 54 -15.94 -11.21 -18.91
N THR A 55 -15.27 -10.07 -19.12
CA THR A 55 -14.59 -9.77 -20.38
C THR A 55 -13.12 -9.41 -20.12
N PRO A 56 -12.18 -9.75 -21.03
CA PRO A 56 -10.75 -9.54 -20.81
C PRO A 56 -10.33 -8.09 -20.55
N ASP A 57 -11.10 -7.13 -21.01
CA ASP A 57 -10.88 -5.69 -20.81
C ASP A 57 -11.30 -5.19 -19.42
N TYR A 58 -11.94 -6.03 -18.62
CA TYR A 58 -12.23 -5.75 -17.21
C TYR A 58 -10.93 -5.62 -16.39
N ALA A 59 -9.92 -6.43 -16.67
CA ALA A 59 -8.63 -6.39 -16.00
C ALA A 59 -7.65 -5.46 -16.74
N GLN A 60 -6.80 -4.78 -15.97
CA GLN A 60 -5.58 -4.16 -16.52
C GLN A 60 -4.60 -5.25 -16.95
N SER A 61 -3.66 -4.94 -17.85
CA SER A 61 -2.67 -5.93 -18.31
C SER A 61 -1.28 -5.30 -18.46
N VAL A 62 -0.25 -6.06 -18.07
CA VAL A 62 1.15 -5.72 -18.33
C VAL A 62 1.80 -6.89 -19.05
N GLU A 63 2.42 -6.63 -20.21
CA GLU A 63 3.08 -7.67 -21.01
C GLU A 63 4.49 -7.94 -20.48
N ALA A 64 4.77 -9.19 -20.10
CA ALA A 64 6.04 -9.62 -19.54
C ALA A 64 7.11 -9.98 -20.60
N GLY A 65 6.76 -10.08 -21.87
CA GLY A 65 7.69 -10.52 -22.91
C GLY A 65 8.22 -11.95 -22.67
N ASP A 66 9.44 -12.22 -23.18
CA ASP A 66 10.08 -13.55 -23.08
C ASP A 66 11.13 -13.64 -21.96
N GLU A 67 11.39 -12.54 -21.26
CA GLU A 67 12.40 -12.45 -20.19
C GLU A 67 11.73 -12.62 -18.81
N ASP A 68 12.56 -12.64 -17.75
CA ASP A 68 12.07 -12.59 -16.39
C ASP A 68 11.33 -11.29 -16.13
N PHE A 69 10.18 -11.35 -15.44
CA PHE A 69 9.35 -10.20 -15.12
C PHE A 69 9.43 -9.89 -13.63
N LYS A 70 9.78 -8.66 -13.28
CA LYS A 70 10.04 -8.22 -11.92
C LYS A 70 8.93 -7.34 -11.39
N ILE A 71 8.41 -7.68 -10.21
CA ILE A 71 7.41 -6.89 -9.49
C ILE A 71 8.03 -6.44 -8.17
N LEU A 72 8.18 -5.13 -7.96
CA LEU A 72 8.62 -4.58 -6.69
C LEU A 72 7.42 -4.19 -5.84
N CYS A 73 7.28 -4.79 -4.66
CA CYS A 73 6.25 -4.47 -3.70
C CYS A 73 6.81 -3.49 -2.66
N LEU A 74 6.13 -2.37 -2.49
CA LEU A 74 6.39 -1.32 -1.51
C LEU A 74 5.16 -1.20 -0.62
N THR A 75 5.32 -0.84 0.66
CA THR A 75 4.19 -0.66 1.59
C THR A 75 4.55 0.29 2.73
N ASP A 76 3.55 0.81 3.42
CA ASP A 76 3.70 1.58 4.67
C ASP A 76 4.65 2.77 4.54
N ILE A 77 4.50 3.51 3.42
CA ILE A 77 5.38 4.64 3.09
C ILE A 77 5.06 5.84 3.96
N HIS A 78 3.79 6.07 4.28
CA HIS A 78 3.30 7.11 5.20
C HIS A 78 3.86 8.50 4.88
N ILE A 79 3.81 8.91 3.61
CA ILE A 79 4.25 10.26 3.22
C ILE A 79 3.46 11.32 3.99
N ARG A 80 4.17 12.34 4.44
CA ARG A 80 3.61 13.47 5.19
C ARG A 80 3.87 14.77 4.47
N ASN A 81 2.92 15.70 4.57
CA ASN A 81 3.07 17.01 3.95
C ASN A 81 4.17 17.83 4.66
N HIS A 82 5.17 18.26 3.91
CA HIS A 82 6.25 19.11 4.39
C HIS A 82 5.77 20.50 4.86
N ALA A 83 4.63 20.98 4.39
CA ALA A 83 4.05 22.26 4.81
C ALA A 83 3.47 22.22 6.22
N THR A 84 3.17 21.02 6.76
CA THR A 84 2.72 20.87 8.13
C THR A 84 3.90 20.72 9.09
N PHE A 85 4.57 21.81 9.40
CA PHE A 85 5.60 21.88 10.47
C PHE A 85 5.04 21.48 11.85
N GLY A 86 3.77 21.09 11.94
CA GLY A 86 3.01 21.07 13.16
C GLY A 86 3.04 19.78 13.97
N ALA A 87 3.35 18.65 13.43
CA ALA A 87 3.25 17.39 14.18
C ALA A 87 4.58 16.91 14.78
N SER A 88 5.73 17.32 14.26
CA SER A 88 7.01 17.01 14.88
C SER A 88 7.72 18.27 15.34
N TRP A 89 8.01 18.32 16.60
CA TRP A 89 8.63 19.44 17.33
C TRP A 89 9.98 19.91 16.76
N LEU A 90 10.57 19.21 15.78
CA LEU A 90 11.93 19.48 15.28
C LEU A 90 12.08 19.34 13.77
N GLY A 91 11.01 19.24 12.98
CA GLY A 91 11.12 19.03 11.53
C GLY A 91 11.66 17.63 11.15
N THR A 92 11.63 16.66 12.08
CA THR A 92 12.12 15.30 11.85
C THR A 92 11.34 14.61 10.75
N ASN A 93 10.02 14.85 10.62
CA ASN A 93 9.20 14.29 9.55
C ASN A 93 9.69 14.71 8.17
N PHE A 94 10.14 15.97 8.00
CA PHE A 94 10.73 16.42 6.74
C PHE A 94 12.01 15.63 6.38
N ILE A 95 12.87 15.40 7.37
CA ILE A 95 14.13 14.66 7.17
C ILE A 95 13.81 13.20 6.83
N LEU A 96 12.94 12.56 7.60
CA LEU A 96 12.57 11.15 7.41
C LEU A 96 11.86 10.92 6.07
N ASP A 97 10.94 11.80 5.68
CA ASP A 97 10.27 11.71 4.40
C ASP A 97 11.23 11.92 3.22
N THR A 98 12.16 12.88 3.34
CA THR A 98 13.21 13.11 2.34
C THR A 98 14.12 11.89 2.21
N MET A 99 14.56 11.32 3.35
CA MET A 99 15.39 10.11 3.36
C MET A 99 14.63 8.92 2.73
N SER A 100 13.36 8.74 3.06
CA SER A 100 12.51 7.69 2.49
C SER A 100 12.43 7.80 0.98
N ARG A 101 12.15 8.99 0.44
CA ARG A 101 12.10 9.23 -1.02
C ARG A 101 13.44 8.95 -1.71
N ILE A 102 14.56 9.33 -1.09
CA ILE A 102 15.90 9.04 -1.64
C ILE A 102 16.12 7.53 -1.69
N LYS A 103 15.79 6.81 -0.61
CA LYS A 103 15.96 5.37 -0.52
C LYS A 103 15.02 4.60 -1.45
N LEU A 104 13.75 5.00 -1.53
CA LEU A 104 12.81 4.45 -2.51
C LEU A 104 13.32 4.62 -3.94
N LYS A 105 13.80 5.81 -4.29
CA LYS A 105 14.38 6.05 -5.61
C LYS A 105 15.59 5.15 -5.89
N GLN A 106 16.47 4.98 -4.89
CA GLN A 106 17.62 4.08 -4.99
C GLN A 106 17.15 2.63 -5.21
N LEU A 107 16.25 2.14 -4.36
CA LEU A 107 15.70 0.78 -4.42
C LEU A 107 15.04 0.47 -5.77
N ILE A 108 14.17 1.36 -6.24
CA ILE A 108 13.49 1.19 -7.54
C ILE A 108 14.51 1.15 -8.69
N ASN A 109 15.52 2.03 -8.67
CA ASN A 109 16.56 2.05 -9.69
C ASN A 109 17.47 0.82 -9.64
N GLU A 110 17.73 0.24 -8.48
CA GLU A 110 18.54 -0.98 -8.32
C GLU A 110 17.76 -2.24 -8.70
N ALA A 111 16.49 -2.32 -8.28
CA ALA A 111 15.61 -3.46 -8.58
C ALA A 111 15.26 -3.55 -10.07
N GLN A 112 15.14 -2.39 -10.76
CA GLN A 112 14.71 -2.32 -12.17
C GLN A 112 13.44 -3.14 -12.40
N PRO A 113 12.33 -2.82 -11.70
CA PRO A 113 11.09 -3.58 -11.82
C PRO A 113 10.34 -3.22 -13.10
N ASP A 114 9.57 -4.18 -13.60
CA ASP A 114 8.63 -4.01 -14.72
C ASP A 114 7.25 -3.52 -14.26
N LEU A 115 6.95 -3.76 -12.96
CA LEU A 115 5.73 -3.34 -12.29
C LEU A 115 6.04 -3.00 -10.83
N ILE A 116 5.38 -1.98 -10.28
CA ILE A 116 5.46 -1.68 -8.84
C ILE A 116 4.07 -1.87 -8.22
N ILE A 117 3.98 -2.67 -7.14
CA ILE A 117 2.79 -2.75 -6.30
C ILE A 117 3.01 -1.88 -5.06
N VAL A 118 2.00 -1.11 -4.67
CA VAL A 118 2.01 -0.34 -3.42
C VAL A 118 0.92 -0.87 -2.50
N GLY A 119 1.32 -1.57 -1.47
CA GLY A 119 0.47 -2.36 -0.59
C GLY A 119 -0.23 -1.58 0.53
N GLY A 120 -0.57 -0.33 0.30
CA GLY A 120 -1.32 0.49 1.24
C GLY A 120 -0.46 1.39 2.13
N ASP A 121 -1.14 2.25 2.88
CA ASP A 121 -0.55 3.23 3.79
C ASP A 121 0.51 4.11 3.12
N SER A 122 0.17 4.59 1.92
CA SER A 122 1.03 5.47 1.13
C SER A 122 1.20 6.83 1.80
N VAL A 123 0.15 7.33 2.46
CA VAL A 123 0.13 8.64 3.12
C VAL A 123 -0.44 8.55 4.53
N LEU A 124 0.04 9.43 5.43
CA LEU A 124 -0.50 9.59 6.79
C LEU A 124 -0.48 11.07 7.16
N THR A 125 -1.56 11.78 6.85
CA THR A 125 -1.66 13.23 7.08
C THR A 125 -3.09 13.74 6.96
N ALA A 126 -3.41 14.82 7.67
CA ALA A 126 -4.65 15.54 7.49
C ALA A 126 -4.85 16.14 6.06
N TRP A 127 -3.77 16.26 5.29
CA TRP A 127 -3.74 16.79 3.92
C TRP A 127 -3.52 15.64 2.92
N ASN A 128 -4.26 14.56 3.09
CA ASN A 128 -4.07 13.32 2.33
C ASN A 128 -4.22 13.51 0.81
N ASP A 129 -5.13 14.36 0.34
CA ASP A 129 -5.27 14.71 -1.08
C ASP A 129 -3.98 15.26 -1.69
N ILE A 130 -3.34 16.22 -1.01
CA ILE A 130 -2.09 16.81 -1.48
C ILE A 130 -0.95 15.80 -1.46
N CYS A 131 -0.86 15.01 -0.39
CA CYS A 131 0.19 14.01 -0.27
C CYS A 131 0.01 12.84 -1.23
N THR A 132 -1.23 12.41 -1.47
CA THR A 132 -1.54 11.38 -2.48
C THR A 132 -1.16 11.86 -3.89
N GLN A 133 -1.46 13.14 -4.23
CA GLN A 133 -1.01 13.69 -5.51
C GLN A 133 0.52 13.72 -5.61
N GLN A 134 1.21 14.19 -4.56
CA GLN A 134 2.69 14.19 -4.55
C GLN A 134 3.30 12.79 -4.60
N PHE A 135 2.60 11.80 -4.07
CA PHE A 135 3.00 10.41 -4.16
C PHE A 135 2.78 9.87 -5.58
N ALA A 136 1.64 10.13 -6.18
CA ALA A 136 1.36 9.76 -7.56
C ALA A 136 2.38 10.39 -8.53
N ASP A 137 2.64 11.69 -8.40
CA ASP A 137 3.65 12.39 -9.20
C ASP A 137 5.07 11.78 -9.02
N PHE A 138 5.39 11.34 -7.80
CA PHE A 138 6.66 10.67 -7.49
C PHE A 138 6.78 9.31 -8.16
N MET A 139 5.70 8.52 -8.14
CA MET A 139 5.65 7.19 -8.78
C MET A 139 5.68 7.31 -10.30
N ASP A 140 4.89 8.22 -10.87
CA ASP A 140 4.88 8.48 -12.31
C ASP A 140 6.24 8.93 -12.85
N GLY A 141 7.04 9.61 -12.01
CA GLY A 141 8.40 10.03 -12.37
C GLY A 141 9.39 8.88 -12.65
N PHE A 142 9.02 7.62 -12.41
CA PHE A 142 9.81 6.44 -12.80
C PHE A 142 9.43 5.89 -14.17
N GLU A 143 8.29 6.29 -14.74
CA GLU A 143 7.77 5.80 -16.02
C GLU A 143 7.58 4.26 -16.04
N ILE A 144 7.29 3.68 -14.86
CA ILE A 144 7.04 2.26 -14.64
C ILE A 144 5.57 2.10 -14.26
N PRO A 145 4.80 1.15 -14.84
CA PRO A 145 3.46 0.85 -14.38
C PRO A 145 3.43 0.57 -12.86
N TRP A 146 2.45 1.14 -12.17
CA TRP A 146 2.30 0.91 -10.74
C TRP A 146 0.85 0.73 -10.33
N ALA A 147 0.62 -0.11 -9.33
CA ALA A 147 -0.70 -0.55 -8.90
C ALA A 147 -0.85 -0.40 -7.38
N PRO A 148 -1.52 0.66 -6.87
CA PRO A 148 -1.70 0.88 -5.45
C PRO A 148 -2.93 0.15 -4.89
N VAL A 149 -2.82 -0.28 -3.64
CA VAL A 149 -3.93 -0.62 -2.74
C VAL A 149 -4.02 0.47 -1.69
N PHE A 150 -5.19 0.76 -1.16
CA PHE A 150 -5.33 1.63 0.00
C PHE A 150 -5.06 0.86 1.30
N GLY A 151 -4.42 1.54 2.26
CA GLY A 151 -4.33 1.08 3.65
C GLY A 151 -5.26 1.87 4.56
N ASN A 152 -5.30 1.51 5.85
CA ASN A 152 -6.22 2.10 6.81
C ASN A 152 -5.90 3.59 7.11
N HIS A 153 -4.65 4.04 6.99
CA HIS A 153 -4.25 5.42 7.24
C HIS A 153 -4.46 6.37 6.04
N ASP A 154 -4.58 5.88 4.82
CA ASP A 154 -4.75 6.73 3.63
C ASP A 154 -6.00 7.62 3.74
N TYR A 155 -7.04 7.17 4.46
CA TYR A 155 -8.32 7.89 4.60
C TYR A 155 -8.41 8.82 5.82
N GLU A 156 -7.41 8.88 6.68
CA GLU A 156 -7.43 9.66 7.93
C GLU A 156 -7.23 11.16 7.69
N GLY A 157 -7.49 11.65 6.50
CA GLY A 157 -7.32 13.03 6.11
C GLY A 157 -8.63 13.76 5.76
N ARG A 158 -8.47 14.93 5.16
CA ARG A 158 -9.60 15.78 4.74
C ARG A 158 -10.26 15.30 3.44
N ALA A 159 -9.59 14.51 2.62
CA ALA A 159 -10.14 13.96 1.40
C ALA A 159 -10.84 12.63 1.67
N ASP A 160 -12.00 12.45 1.05
CA ASP A 160 -12.67 11.15 1.04
C ASP A 160 -11.99 10.16 0.07
N LYS A 161 -12.36 8.88 0.15
CA LYS A 161 -11.82 7.83 -0.72
C LYS A 161 -11.98 8.16 -2.20
N ALA A 162 -13.15 8.67 -2.59
CA ALA A 162 -13.43 9.01 -3.98
C ALA A 162 -12.44 10.05 -4.53
N LYS A 163 -11.98 11.01 -3.68
CA LYS A 163 -10.95 11.97 -4.07
C LYS A 163 -9.57 11.34 -4.22
N LEU A 164 -9.21 10.41 -3.36
CA LEU A 164 -7.93 9.70 -3.46
C LEU A 164 -7.91 8.75 -4.66
N ALA A 165 -9.02 8.03 -4.88
CA ALA A 165 -9.21 7.19 -6.06
C ALA A 165 -9.11 8.00 -7.37
N GLU A 166 -9.77 9.16 -7.44
CA GLU A 166 -9.67 10.09 -8.58
C GLU A 166 -8.21 10.49 -8.88
N ILE A 167 -7.39 10.72 -7.84
CA ILE A 167 -5.97 11.05 -8.01
C ILE A 167 -5.22 9.87 -8.62
N TYR A 168 -5.42 8.66 -8.10
CA TYR A 168 -4.75 7.47 -8.61
C TYR A 168 -5.20 7.08 -10.02
N GLU A 169 -6.49 7.23 -10.35
CA GLU A 169 -7.00 6.97 -11.70
C GLU A 169 -6.48 7.95 -12.76
N ASN A 170 -6.16 9.19 -12.35
CA ASN A 170 -5.63 10.22 -13.24
C ASN A 170 -4.10 10.22 -13.34
N ALA A 171 -3.38 9.42 -12.57
CA ALA A 171 -1.94 9.29 -12.66
C ALA A 171 -1.55 8.52 -13.94
N GLU A 172 -0.48 8.96 -14.61
CA GLU A 172 -0.15 8.55 -15.98
C GLU A 172 0.24 7.07 -16.09
N TYR A 173 0.99 6.55 -15.09
CA TYR A 173 1.47 5.17 -15.05
C TYR A 173 0.71 4.30 -14.05
N SER A 174 -0.30 4.83 -13.39
CA SER A 174 -1.12 4.09 -12.45
C SER A 174 -2.08 3.13 -13.16
N LEU A 175 -2.13 1.91 -12.67
CA LEU A 175 -3.08 0.88 -13.13
C LEU A 175 -4.34 0.84 -12.25
N PHE A 176 -4.48 1.77 -11.31
CA PHE A 176 -5.59 1.81 -10.36
C PHE A 176 -6.94 1.90 -11.06
N LYS A 177 -7.90 1.17 -10.51
CA LYS A 177 -9.34 1.27 -10.84
C LYS A 177 -10.14 1.30 -9.56
N CYS A 178 -11.21 2.08 -9.53
CA CYS A 178 -12.15 2.07 -8.41
C CYS A 178 -12.71 0.68 -8.14
N GLY A 179 -12.86 -0.12 -9.21
CA GLY A 179 -13.43 -1.46 -9.15
C GLY A 179 -14.94 -1.46 -8.90
N PRO A 180 -15.51 -2.61 -8.52
CA PRO A 180 -16.94 -2.76 -8.38
C PRO A 180 -17.46 -2.09 -7.10
N GLU A 181 -18.71 -1.63 -7.14
CA GLU A 181 -19.41 -1.15 -5.95
C GLU A 181 -19.76 -2.31 -4.99
N GLY A 182 -20.12 -1.97 -3.76
CA GLY A 182 -20.54 -2.95 -2.74
C GLY A 182 -19.40 -3.70 -2.05
N MET A 183 -18.14 -3.37 -2.35
CA MET A 183 -16.95 -3.88 -1.67
C MET A 183 -16.69 -3.14 -0.35
N ASN A 184 -15.75 -3.63 0.45
CA ASN A 184 -15.35 -2.94 1.70
C ASN A 184 -14.69 -1.59 1.46
N GLY A 185 -14.13 -1.39 0.27
CA GLY A 185 -13.38 -0.21 -0.11
C GLY A 185 -13.53 0.15 -1.59
N MET A 186 -12.69 1.08 -2.04
CA MET A 186 -12.49 1.43 -3.44
C MET A 186 -11.09 0.99 -3.85
N GLY A 187 -10.94 0.51 -5.08
CA GLY A 187 -9.65 0.00 -5.53
C GLY A 187 -9.57 -1.53 -5.42
N ASN A 188 -10.68 -2.21 -5.73
CA ASN A 188 -10.68 -3.66 -5.93
C ASN A 188 -10.61 -3.93 -7.43
N TYR A 189 -9.43 -4.29 -7.93
CA TYR A 189 -9.19 -4.44 -9.37
C TYR A 189 -8.15 -5.52 -9.68
N ILE A 190 -7.97 -5.84 -10.95
CA ILE A 190 -7.12 -6.93 -11.41
C ILE A 190 -6.06 -6.40 -12.37
N VAL A 191 -4.83 -6.87 -12.19
CA VAL A 191 -3.74 -6.68 -13.14
C VAL A 191 -3.26 -8.05 -13.63
N ASN A 192 -3.45 -8.33 -14.90
CA ASN A 192 -2.95 -9.56 -15.52
C ASN A 192 -1.50 -9.36 -16.01
N ILE A 193 -0.62 -10.24 -15.60
CA ILE A 193 0.68 -10.38 -16.28
C ILE A 193 0.45 -11.27 -17.49
N THR A 194 0.75 -10.76 -18.67
CA THR A 194 0.50 -11.46 -19.93
C THR A 194 1.81 -11.85 -20.62
N ARG A 195 1.79 -12.96 -21.35
CA ARG A 195 2.82 -13.33 -22.33
C ARG A 195 2.13 -13.64 -23.64
N ASN A 196 2.56 -12.98 -24.71
CA ASN A 196 1.90 -13.06 -26.02
C ASN A 196 0.40 -12.74 -25.95
N GLY A 197 0.04 -11.74 -25.14
CA GLY A 197 -1.33 -11.27 -24.93
C GLY A 197 -2.24 -12.24 -24.15
N LYS A 198 -1.69 -13.27 -23.50
CA LYS A 198 -2.46 -14.20 -22.67
C LYS A 198 -2.06 -14.08 -21.21
N PRO A 199 -3.02 -14.00 -20.28
CA PRO A 199 -2.74 -14.03 -18.85
C PRO A 199 -1.95 -15.29 -18.46
N VAL A 200 -0.82 -15.08 -17.79
CA VAL A 200 0.00 -16.14 -17.19
C VAL A 200 -0.02 -16.07 -15.66
N TYR A 201 -0.38 -14.90 -15.14
CA TYR A 201 -0.61 -14.65 -13.72
C TYR A 201 -1.63 -13.53 -13.56
N SER A 202 -2.51 -13.62 -12.57
CA SER A 202 -3.48 -12.56 -12.24
C SER A 202 -3.18 -12.02 -10.83
N LEU A 203 -3.07 -10.70 -10.72
CA LEU A 203 -2.83 -9.99 -9.47
C LEU A 203 -4.14 -9.32 -9.05
N PHE A 204 -4.68 -9.70 -7.89
CA PHE A 204 -5.87 -9.11 -7.29
C PHE A 204 -5.44 -8.05 -6.29
N LEU A 205 -5.74 -6.80 -6.56
CA LEU A 205 -5.53 -5.65 -5.69
C LEU A 205 -6.83 -5.45 -4.91
N MET A 206 -6.80 -5.57 -3.59
CA MET A 206 -8.01 -5.62 -2.76
C MET A 206 -7.92 -4.59 -1.62
N ASP A 207 -8.81 -3.61 -1.63
CA ASP A 207 -8.94 -2.64 -0.54
C ASP A 207 -9.75 -3.25 0.62
N ASP A 208 -9.04 -3.80 1.59
CA ASP A 208 -9.59 -4.40 2.80
C ASP A 208 -9.45 -3.53 4.06
N GLY A 209 -8.82 -2.36 3.92
CA GLY A 209 -8.29 -1.54 5.01
C GLY A 209 -9.28 -0.59 5.71
N GLN A 210 -10.59 -0.84 5.76
CA GLN A 210 -11.52 0.06 6.45
C GLN A 210 -11.67 -0.24 7.93
N PHE A 211 -11.60 0.81 8.76
CA PHE A 211 -12.07 0.75 10.13
C PHE A 211 -13.54 0.36 10.22
N ARG A 212 -13.82 -0.62 11.06
CA ARG A 212 -15.17 -1.04 11.41
C ARG A 212 -15.32 -1.14 12.92
N ILE A 213 -16.56 -1.11 13.38
CA ILE A 213 -16.90 -1.44 14.76
C ILE A 213 -17.69 -2.73 14.73
N VAL A 214 -17.06 -3.82 15.17
CA VAL A 214 -17.67 -5.14 15.30
C VAL A 214 -17.78 -5.44 16.79
N ASP A 215 -18.98 -5.69 17.29
CA ASP A 215 -19.27 -5.97 18.70
C ASP A 215 -18.67 -4.94 19.68
N GLY A 216 -18.67 -3.66 19.26
CA GLY A 216 -18.15 -2.55 20.07
C GLY A 216 -16.62 -2.46 20.11
N LYS A 217 -15.91 -3.23 19.31
CA LYS A 217 -14.46 -3.16 19.12
C LYS A 217 -14.15 -2.55 17.76
N VAL A 218 -13.16 -1.66 17.73
CA VAL A 218 -12.59 -1.18 16.48
C VAL A 218 -11.76 -2.31 15.87
N THR A 219 -11.98 -2.60 14.62
CA THR A 219 -11.18 -3.53 13.81
C THR A 219 -10.85 -2.87 12.49
N ASP A 220 -9.68 -3.16 11.95
CA ASP A 220 -9.33 -2.78 10.59
C ASP A 220 -9.84 -3.85 9.64
N GLY A 221 -10.29 -3.39 8.51
CA GLY A 221 -10.53 -4.12 7.28
C GLY A 221 -11.16 -5.49 7.34
N GLY A 222 -10.94 -6.18 6.29
CA GLY A 222 -11.30 -7.56 6.05
C GLY A 222 -12.04 -7.77 4.74
N VAL A 223 -11.91 -8.96 4.20
CA VAL A 223 -12.57 -9.37 2.97
C VAL A 223 -14.02 -9.77 3.27
N ASN A 224 -15.00 -9.10 2.65
CA ASN A 224 -16.42 -9.40 2.82
C ASN A 224 -16.93 -10.40 1.77
N GLU A 225 -18.18 -10.86 1.92
CA GLU A 225 -18.82 -11.82 0.99
C GLU A 225 -18.81 -11.31 -0.46
N ASN A 226 -19.10 -10.02 -0.70
CA ASN A 226 -19.11 -9.44 -2.04
C ASN A 226 -17.72 -9.48 -2.70
N MET A 227 -16.66 -9.22 -1.91
CA MET A 227 -15.27 -9.32 -2.41
C MET A 227 -14.92 -10.77 -2.78
N ILE A 228 -15.38 -11.74 -1.99
CA ILE A 228 -15.19 -13.17 -2.29
C ILE A 228 -15.94 -13.57 -3.55
N GLU A 229 -17.19 -13.12 -3.70
CA GLU A 229 -18.00 -13.40 -4.87
C GLU A 229 -17.39 -12.79 -6.14
N TRP A 230 -16.93 -11.55 -6.07
CA TRP A 230 -16.19 -10.88 -7.13
C TRP A 230 -14.89 -11.60 -7.49
N TYR A 231 -14.12 -11.99 -6.50
CA TYR A 231 -12.87 -12.72 -6.72
C TYR A 231 -13.14 -14.04 -7.48
N LYS A 232 -14.11 -14.84 -7.05
CA LYS A 232 -14.48 -16.10 -7.72
C LYS A 232 -14.96 -15.87 -9.15
N TRP A 233 -15.87 -14.91 -9.33
CA TRP A 233 -16.36 -14.51 -10.64
C TRP A 233 -15.22 -14.14 -11.60
N ALA A 234 -14.25 -13.39 -11.13
CA ALA A 234 -13.11 -12.98 -11.94
C ALA A 234 -12.17 -14.15 -12.26
N VAL A 235 -11.84 -14.99 -11.28
CA VAL A 235 -11.00 -16.19 -11.51
C VAL A 235 -11.64 -17.13 -12.52
N ASP A 236 -12.94 -17.41 -12.39
CA ASP A 236 -13.69 -18.24 -13.30
C ASP A 236 -13.73 -17.62 -14.71
N GLY A 237 -14.02 -16.33 -14.82
CA GLY A 237 -14.06 -15.62 -16.09
C GLY A 237 -12.68 -15.57 -16.80
N ILE A 238 -11.60 -15.36 -16.05
CA ILE A 238 -10.24 -15.43 -16.61
C ILE A 238 -9.95 -16.85 -17.11
N ALA A 239 -10.31 -17.88 -16.36
CA ALA A 239 -10.12 -19.27 -16.76
C ALA A 239 -10.92 -19.63 -18.02
N GLU A 240 -12.16 -19.15 -18.14
CA GLU A 240 -12.99 -19.34 -19.34
C GLU A 240 -12.37 -18.67 -20.57
N THR A 241 -11.89 -17.43 -20.44
CA THR A 241 -11.29 -16.68 -21.55
C THR A 241 -9.94 -17.22 -22.01
N THR A 242 -9.16 -17.77 -21.10
CA THR A 242 -7.84 -18.37 -21.38
C THR A 242 -7.92 -19.85 -21.78
N GLY A 243 -9.02 -20.52 -21.43
CA GLY A 243 -9.24 -21.95 -21.59
C GLY A 243 -8.54 -22.83 -20.54
N ASN A 244 -7.89 -22.24 -19.54
CA ASN A 244 -7.22 -22.91 -18.43
C ASN A 244 -7.24 -22.05 -17.16
N PRO A 245 -7.23 -22.66 -15.96
CA PRO A 245 -7.02 -21.92 -14.73
C PRO A 245 -5.69 -21.15 -14.76
N VAL A 246 -5.74 -19.88 -14.35
CA VAL A 246 -4.55 -19.00 -14.24
C VAL A 246 -4.15 -18.90 -12.78
N PRO A 247 -2.88 -19.12 -12.42
CA PRO A 247 -2.42 -18.89 -11.05
C PRO A 247 -2.56 -17.40 -10.69
N ASN A 248 -2.82 -17.13 -9.41
CA ASN A 248 -3.06 -15.76 -8.99
C ASN A 248 -2.43 -15.43 -7.64
N MET A 249 -2.28 -14.13 -7.41
CA MET A 249 -1.82 -13.54 -6.16
C MET A 249 -2.83 -12.50 -5.69
N ALA A 250 -2.95 -12.30 -4.38
CA ALA A 250 -3.74 -11.20 -3.84
C ALA A 250 -2.86 -10.27 -2.99
N PHE A 251 -3.10 -8.97 -3.15
CA PHE A 251 -2.43 -7.89 -2.45
C PHE A 251 -3.48 -7.12 -1.66
N MET A 252 -3.31 -7.07 -0.37
CA MET A 252 -4.16 -6.35 0.57
C MET A 252 -3.30 -5.61 1.58
N HIS A 253 -3.88 -4.72 2.37
CA HIS A 253 -3.11 -4.03 3.38
C HIS A 253 -3.11 -4.77 4.71
N VAL A 254 -4.28 -5.09 5.23
CA VAL A 254 -4.42 -5.80 6.52
C VAL A 254 -4.33 -7.31 6.30
N PRO A 255 -3.45 -8.01 7.03
CA PRO A 255 -3.27 -9.45 6.82
C PRO A 255 -4.50 -10.27 7.23
N VAL A 256 -4.75 -11.36 6.51
CA VAL A 256 -5.76 -12.36 6.90
C VAL A 256 -5.34 -13.09 8.18
N PRO A 257 -6.30 -13.67 8.95
CA PRO A 257 -6.01 -14.33 10.24
C PRO A 257 -4.93 -15.41 10.19
N GLU A 258 -4.76 -16.07 9.06
CA GLU A 258 -3.80 -17.15 8.86
C GLU A 258 -2.34 -16.70 9.05
N TYR A 259 -2.04 -15.41 8.91
CA TYR A 259 -0.71 -14.87 9.24
C TYR A 259 -0.32 -15.09 10.71
N LYS A 260 -1.29 -15.20 11.64
CA LYS A 260 -1.03 -15.53 13.05
C LYS A 260 -0.59 -16.97 13.26
N GLU A 261 -1.01 -17.86 12.38
CA GLU A 261 -0.76 -19.29 12.47
C GLU A 261 0.64 -19.68 12.01
N VAL A 262 1.36 -18.75 11.35
CA VAL A 262 2.76 -18.97 10.96
C VAL A 262 3.66 -19.05 12.20
N ASN A 263 4.26 -20.19 12.48
CA ASN A 263 4.95 -20.51 13.74
C ASN A 263 6.49 -20.38 13.68
N GLY A 264 7.01 -19.34 13.02
CA GLY A 264 8.46 -19.04 13.04
C GLY A 264 9.31 -19.84 12.08
N GLU A 265 8.71 -20.61 11.19
CA GLU A 265 9.39 -21.22 10.04
C GLU A 265 9.27 -20.29 8.85
N TYR A 266 10.26 -19.41 8.67
CA TYR A 266 10.29 -18.45 7.57
C TYR A 266 11.28 -18.91 6.49
N GLU A 267 10.88 -18.79 5.24
CA GLU A 267 11.79 -18.96 4.10
C GLU A 267 12.78 -17.81 4.04
N SER A 268 12.30 -16.61 4.36
CA SER A 268 13.10 -15.39 4.50
C SER A 268 12.42 -14.39 5.44
N GLY A 269 13.18 -13.41 5.89
CA GLY A 269 12.69 -12.36 6.77
C GLY A 269 12.47 -12.81 8.21
N HIS A 270 11.68 -12.04 8.93
CA HIS A 270 11.39 -12.31 10.35
C HIS A 270 10.06 -11.67 10.78
N ARG A 271 9.58 -12.11 11.93
CA ARG A 271 8.47 -11.48 12.66
C ARG A 271 9.04 -10.62 13.79
N GLY A 272 8.89 -9.31 13.70
CA GLY A 272 9.30 -8.35 14.71
C GLY A 272 8.17 -7.93 15.66
N GLU A 273 6.91 -8.18 15.28
CA GLU A 273 5.73 -7.87 16.09
C GLU A 273 4.61 -8.88 15.85
N ASP A 274 3.62 -8.91 16.75
CA ASP A 274 2.45 -9.76 16.59
C ASP A 274 1.63 -9.31 15.38
N SER A 275 1.16 -10.25 14.57
CA SER A 275 0.32 -9.95 13.42
C SER A 275 -1.02 -9.36 13.85
N TYR A 276 -1.31 -8.14 13.40
CA TYR A 276 -2.62 -7.52 13.57
C TYR A 276 -3.47 -7.85 12.35
N THR A 277 -4.39 -8.79 12.49
CA THR A 277 -5.18 -9.31 11.39
C THR A 277 -6.60 -8.79 11.42
N ALA A 278 -7.23 -8.72 10.26
CA ALA A 278 -8.66 -8.49 10.16
C ALA A 278 -9.45 -9.46 11.05
N VAL A 279 -10.50 -8.95 11.72
CA VAL A 279 -11.40 -9.79 12.57
C VAL A 279 -12.35 -10.59 11.68
N GLU A 280 -12.74 -10.03 10.54
CA GLU A 280 -13.64 -10.66 9.56
C GLU A 280 -12.92 -10.83 8.24
N ASN A 281 -12.89 -12.04 7.70
CA ASN A 281 -12.38 -12.32 6.36
C ASN A 281 -13.24 -13.35 5.60
N GLU A 282 -14.39 -13.71 6.14
CA GLU A 282 -15.41 -14.60 5.55
C GLU A 282 -14.81 -15.89 4.95
N GLY A 283 -13.65 -16.34 5.45
CA GLY A 283 -12.95 -17.54 4.95
C GLY A 283 -12.22 -17.33 3.62
N PHE A 284 -11.84 -16.09 3.30
CA PHE A 284 -11.17 -15.76 2.03
C PHE A 284 -9.93 -16.63 1.75
N PHE A 285 -9.10 -16.92 2.75
CA PHE A 285 -7.90 -17.75 2.57
C PHE A 285 -8.23 -19.10 1.94
N GLN A 286 -9.26 -19.79 2.43
CA GLN A 286 -9.66 -21.09 1.90
C GLN A 286 -10.17 -20.97 0.46
N VAL A 287 -10.99 -19.97 0.17
CA VAL A 287 -11.49 -19.68 -1.17
C VAL A 287 -10.33 -19.36 -2.13
N PHE A 288 -9.38 -18.54 -1.71
CA PHE A 288 -8.19 -18.18 -2.47
C PHE A 288 -7.36 -19.41 -2.84
N LYS A 289 -7.07 -20.26 -1.85
CA LYS A 289 -6.34 -21.53 -2.04
C LYS A 289 -7.03 -22.45 -3.04
N GLU A 290 -8.35 -22.62 -2.93
CA GLU A 290 -9.14 -23.50 -3.80
C GLU A 290 -9.25 -22.98 -5.24
N ASN A 291 -8.97 -21.69 -5.46
CA ASN A 291 -9.06 -21.02 -6.77
C ASN A 291 -7.68 -20.64 -7.33
N ASN A 292 -6.68 -21.51 -7.20
CA ASN A 292 -5.32 -21.36 -7.72
C ASN A 292 -4.55 -20.15 -7.15
N GLY A 293 -4.94 -19.67 -5.99
CA GLY A 293 -4.20 -18.66 -5.27
C GLY A 293 -2.86 -19.21 -4.76
N THR A 294 -1.79 -18.49 -5.00
CA THR A 294 -0.42 -18.94 -4.71
C THR A 294 0.27 -18.11 -3.63
N HIS A 295 0.07 -16.80 -3.64
CA HIS A 295 0.73 -15.87 -2.72
C HIS A 295 -0.29 -14.84 -2.22
N LEU A 296 -0.34 -14.62 -0.91
CA LEU A 296 -1.02 -13.50 -0.27
C LEU A 296 0.03 -12.50 0.23
N PHE A 297 -0.13 -11.25 -0.13
CA PHE A 297 0.72 -10.14 0.30
C PHE A 297 -0.04 -9.21 1.21
N ALA A 298 0.57 -8.85 2.34
CA ALA A 298 0.03 -7.88 3.28
C ALA A 298 1.12 -6.87 3.73
N GLY A 299 0.70 -5.69 4.16
CA GLY A 299 1.51 -4.68 4.84
C GLY A 299 1.12 -4.54 6.30
N HIS A 300 0.87 -3.30 6.75
CA HIS A 300 0.26 -2.94 8.04
C HIS A 300 1.17 -3.13 9.27
N ASP A 301 1.75 -4.30 9.46
CA ASP A 301 2.64 -4.61 10.58
C ASP A 301 4.08 -4.27 10.21
N HIS A 302 4.54 -3.10 10.66
CA HIS A 302 5.76 -2.44 10.18
C HIS A 302 7.07 -3.17 10.50
N LEU A 303 7.06 -4.08 11.47
CA LEU A 303 8.24 -4.81 11.92
C LEU A 303 8.27 -6.25 11.39
N ASN A 304 7.28 -6.61 10.57
CA ASN A 304 7.20 -7.93 9.93
C ASN A 304 7.61 -7.82 8.46
N ASN A 305 8.43 -8.75 8.01
CA ASN A 305 8.79 -8.90 6.59
C ASN A 305 8.98 -10.36 6.18
N PHE A 306 8.38 -11.28 6.92
CA PHE A 306 8.58 -12.70 6.65
C PHE A 306 7.84 -13.18 5.39
N ILE A 307 8.43 -14.19 4.77
CA ILE A 307 7.84 -15.01 3.72
C ILE A 307 7.78 -16.44 4.26
N SER A 308 6.60 -17.05 4.26
CA SER A 308 6.38 -18.39 4.78
C SER A 308 5.31 -19.13 4.01
N GLU A 309 5.40 -20.44 3.94
CA GLU A 309 4.32 -21.25 3.39
C GLU A 309 3.36 -21.69 4.51
N TYR A 310 2.08 -21.49 4.28
CA TYR A 310 1.01 -21.98 5.14
C TYR A 310 -0.06 -22.68 4.30
N ASP A 311 -0.29 -23.94 4.59
CA ASP A 311 -1.28 -24.78 3.90
C ASP A 311 -1.23 -24.71 2.35
N GLY A 312 -0.02 -24.63 1.79
CA GLY A 312 0.22 -24.60 0.35
C GLY A 312 0.11 -23.23 -0.30
N VAL A 313 -0.10 -22.16 0.48
CA VAL A 313 -0.10 -20.76 0.02
C VAL A 313 1.07 -20.02 0.67
N LYS A 314 1.77 -19.19 -0.08
CA LYS A 314 2.81 -18.29 0.46
C LYS A 314 2.14 -17.09 1.12
N LEU A 315 2.41 -16.88 2.41
CA LEU A 315 2.05 -15.69 3.16
C LEU A 315 3.27 -14.76 3.21
N CYS A 316 3.16 -13.60 2.63
CA CYS A 316 4.26 -12.66 2.43
C CYS A 316 3.92 -11.31 3.08
N TYR A 317 4.63 -10.93 4.15
CA TYR A 317 4.62 -9.53 4.55
C TYR A 317 5.49 -8.73 3.58
N MET A 318 4.90 -7.70 2.97
CA MET A 318 5.66 -6.72 2.21
C MET A 318 6.53 -5.92 3.17
N THR A 319 7.80 -5.77 2.80
CA THR A 319 8.76 -5.05 3.62
C THR A 319 8.41 -3.55 3.68
N LYS A 320 8.32 -3.00 4.89
CA LYS A 320 8.10 -1.57 5.10
C LYS A 320 9.09 -0.71 4.32
N SER A 321 8.58 0.28 3.59
CA SER A 321 9.38 0.99 2.59
C SER A 321 9.73 2.43 2.98
N SER A 322 9.69 2.79 4.27
CA SER A 322 10.00 4.16 4.70
C SER A 322 10.48 4.27 6.15
N TYR A 323 11.13 5.40 6.44
CA TYR A 323 11.49 5.83 7.80
C TYR A 323 10.37 6.58 8.54
N ASN A 324 9.17 6.67 7.95
CA ASN A 324 8.02 7.31 8.58
C ASN A 324 7.32 6.32 9.52
N CYS A 325 6.66 6.82 10.58
CA CYS A 325 6.04 6.00 11.64
C CYS A 325 7.06 5.14 12.41
N ASN A 326 6.60 4.07 13.05
CA ASN A 326 7.50 3.11 13.69
C ASN A 326 8.20 2.25 12.63
N PHE A 327 9.45 1.98 12.83
CA PHE A 327 10.27 1.14 11.95
C PHE A 327 11.45 0.54 12.71
N ASP A 328 12.00 -0.55 12.21
CA ASP A 328 13.31 -1.07 12.56
C ASP A 328 14.25 -0.83 11.36
N PHE A 329 15.46 -0.35 11.60
CA PHE A 329 16.46 -0.12 10.56
C PHE A 329 16.86 -1.39 9.80
N ASN A 330 16.64 -2.56 10.40
CA ASN A 330 16.97 -3.86 9.80
C ASN A 330 15.79 -4.45 8.97
N THR A 331 14.65 -3.74 8.87
CA THR A 331 13.46 -4.22 8.19
C THR A 331 12.91 -3.23 7.18
N LEU A 332 13.74 -2.33 6.68
CA LEU A 332 13.34 -1.33 5.70
C LEU A 332 13.81 -1.72 4.30
N GLY A 333 12.91 -1.58 3.33
CA GLY A 333 13.25 -1.90 1.95
C GLY A 333 12.04 -2.11 1.06
N GLY A 334 12.00 -3.24 0.38
CA GLY A 334 10.89 -3.69 -0.46
C GLY A 334 10.94 -5.20 -0.63
N THR A 335 9.87 -5.76 -1.17
CA THR A 335 9.80 -7.18 -1.50
C THR A 335 9.78 -7.31 -3.02
N LEU A 336 10.76 -8.02 -3.59
CA LEU A 336 10.87 -8.24 -5.02
C LEU A 336 10.38 -9.64 -5.39
N LEU A 337 9.43 -9.68 -6.34
CA LEU A 337 9.02 -10.93 -6.97
C LEU A 337 9.63 -10.98 -8.37
N THR A 338 10.10 -12.16 -8.75
CA THR A 338 10.56 -12.43 -10.11
C THR A 338 9.77 -13.60 -10.67
N LEU A 339 9.01 -13.37 -11.73
CA LEU A 339 8.42 -14.42 -12.55
C LEU A 339 9.42 -14.80 -13.64
N ASP A 340 9.97 -16.00 -13.57
CA ASP A 340 10.85 -16.48 -14.63
C ASP A 340 10.09 -16.71 -15.95
N LYS A 341 10.80 -17.00 -17.03
CA LYS A 341 10.20 -17.30 -18.34
C LYS A 341 9.26 -18.51 -18.35
N ASN A 342 9.28 -19.34 -17.31
CA ASN A 342 8.39 -20.49 -17.13
C ASN A 342 7.25 -20.17 -16.14
N ASN A 343 7.15 -18.90 -15.71
CA ASN A 343 6.20 -18.39 -14.71
C ASN A 343 6.40 -18.98 -13.29
N ASN A 344 7.59 -19.49 -12.96
CA ASN A 344 7.92 -19.79 -11.58
C ASN A 344 8.19 -18.47 -10.84
N VAL A 345 7.69 -18.38 -9.61
CA VAL A 345 7.82 -17.19 -8.77
C VAL A 345 8.94 -17.37 -7.77
N ASN A 346 9.88 -16.44 -7.75
CA ASN A 346 10.84 -16.27 -6.68
C ASN A 346 10.53 -14.97 -5.94
N THR A 347 10.60 -14.99 -4.61
CA THR A 347 10.33 -13.82 -3.76
C THR A 347 11.55 -13.56 -2.88
N GLU A 348 12.04 -12.34 -2.87
CA GLU A 348 13.18 -11.91 -2.07
C GLU A 348 12.96 -10.58 -1.38
N ILE A 349 13.60 -10.37 -0.24
CA ILE A 349 13.57 -9.11 0.50
C ILE A 349 14.78 -8.27 0.07
N LEU A 350 14.51 -7.05 -0.37
CA LEU A 350 15.54 -6.06 -0.67
C LEU A 350 15.59 -5.05 0.47
N GLU A 351 16.77 -4.86 1.07
CA GLU A 351 16.98 -3.90 2.17
C GLU A 351 17.55 -2.57 1.65
N PHE A 352 17.28 -1.46 2.40
CA PHE A 352 17.80 -0.12 2.08
C PHE A 352 19.31 0.02 2.34
#